data_64319a6b41c901895b74d5a78cf45aaa
#
_entry.id   64319a6b41c901895b74d5a78cf45aaa
#
_cell.length_a   1.000
_cell.length_b   1.000
_cell.length_c   1.000
_cell.angle_alpha   90.00
_cell.angle_beta   90.00
_cell.angle_gamma   90.00
#
_symmetry.space_group_name_H-M   'P 1'
#
loop_
_entity.id
_entity.type
_entity.pdbx_description
1 polymer ?
#
loop_
_entity_poly.entity_id
_entity_poly.type
_entity_poly.pdbx_seq_one_letter_code
_entity_poly.pdbx_strand_id
1 'polypeptide(L)'
;MSRLPTHDPFSSDHLPRERCQLRLIAGQFAEVAYSAVPMEILIKYFTPLRQPGYPLETYDALHDTVLVDSFHGTSAGLPIFIAYRSPLGQLVVAVSGTSSVKQALQDLRVLRCPHPSGRGTVHTGFWTLYQDIKTQAITGIQKGVADYPVREIVLTGHSLGGSIAYLLCLDLLADHQIWLKNHINIKVVSFGPPRTGDAALVEYFQELSTSYQKAHGQDAFKEYSVKGYNDGRQLI
;
A
#
# COMPACT_ATOMS: atom_id res chain seq x y z
N MET A 1 0.19 -30.05 -41.34
CA MET A 1 -0.05 -28.67 -40.82
C MET A 1 -0.47 -28.80 -39.36
N SER A 2 0.49 -28.75 -38.45
CA SER A 2 0.28 -28.81 -37.01
C SER A 2 -0.01 -27.39 -36.49
N ARG A 3 -1.19 -27.18 -35.91
CA ARG A 3 -1.56 -25.94 -35.24
C ARG A 3 -0.71 -25.80 -33.96
N LEU A 4 0.06 -24.73 -33.85
CA LEU A 4 0.71 -24.32 -32.62
C LEU A 4 -0.37 -23.98 -31.57
N PRO A 5 -0.21 -24.38 -30.31
CA PRO A 5 -1.13 -23.97 -29.24
C PRO A 5 -1.01 -22.46 -29.04
N THR A 6 -2.12 -21.75 -29.17
CA THR A 6 -2.25 -20.34 -28.79
C THR A 6 -2.19 -20.27 -27.27
N HIS A 7 -1.02 -19.98 -26.71
CA HIS A 7 -0.89 -19.59 -25.32
C HIS A 7 -1.54 -18.21 -25.17
N ASP A 8 -2.65 -18.16 -24.45
CA ASP A 8 -3.21 -16.92 -23.95
C ASP A 8 -2.34 -16.47 -22.75
N PRO A 9 -1.53 -15.39 -22.90
CA PRO A 9 -0.66 -14.93 -21.80
C PRO A 9 -1.42 -14.27 -20.65
N PHE A 10 -2.77 -14.22 -20.72
CA PHE A 10 -3.63 -13.53 -19.75
C PHE A 10 -4.56 -14.49 -18.99
N SER A 11 -4.40 -15.80 -19.10
CA SER A 11 -5.19 -16.71 -18.29
C SER A 11 -4.82 -16.53 -16.81
N SER A 12 -5.79 -16.13 -16.00
CA SER A 12 -5.71 -15.94 -14.55
C SER A 12 -5.36 -17.21 -13.77
N ASP A 13 -5.26 -18.34 -14.45
CA ASP A 13 -5.11 -19.67 -13.87
C ASP A 13 -3.69 -19.97 -13.33
N HIS A 14 -2.71 -19.08 -13.53
CA HIS A 14 -1.33 -19.30 -13.12
C HIS A 14 -0.85 -18.55 -11.88
N LEU A 15 -1.68 -17.69 -11.27
CA LEU A 15 -1.31 -17.03 -10.02
C LEU A 15 -1.71 -17.90 -8.82
N PRO A 16 -0.79 -18.16 -7.85
CA PRO A 16 -1.17 -18.82 -6.61
C PRO A 16 -2.37 -18.13 -5.96
N ARG A 17 -3.36 -18.88 -5.49
CA ARG A 17 -4.60 -18.36 -4.87
C ARG A 17 -4.33 -17.28 -3.82
N GLU A 18 -3.28 -17.45 -3.03
CA GLU A 18 -2.87 -16.46 -2.01
C GLU A 18 -2.52 -15.09 -2.60
N ARG A 19 -1.87 -15.04 -3.77
CA ARG A 19 -1.52 -13.77 -4.44
C ARG A 19 -2.74 -13.05 -4.96
N CYS A 20 -3.71 -13.79 -5.53
CA CYS A 20 -4.97 -13.21 -6.00
C CYS A 20 -5.77 -12.67 -4.80
N GLN A 21 -5.85 -13.43 -3.73
CA GLN A 21 -6.57 -13.05 -2.53
C GLN A 21 -5.98 -11.81 -1.85
N LEU A 22 -4.65 -11.74 -1.72
CA LEU A 22 -3.98 -10.56 -1.16
C LEU A 22 -4.23 -9.30 -1.99
N ARG A 23 -4.18 -9.41 -3.33
CA ARG A 23 -4.45 -8.27 -4.22
C ARG A 23 -5.90 -7.81 -4.11
N LEU A 24 -6.85 -8.73 -4.06
CA LEU A 24 -8.26 -8.40 -3.88
C LEU A 24 -8.48 -7.66 -2.54
N ILE A 25 -7.94 -8.19 -1.46
CA ILE A 25 -8.02 -7.59 -0.13
C ILE A 25 -7.41 -6.19 -0.12
N ALA A 26 -6.16 -6.07 -0.53
CA ALA A 26 -5.46 -4.79 -0.56
C ALA A 26 -6.15 -3.76 -1.48
N GLY A 27 -6.76 -4.23 -2.60
CA GLY A 27 -7.53 -3.40 -3.51
C GLY A 27 -8.76 -2.80 -2.85
N GLN A 28 -9.54 -3.60 -2.11
CA GLN A 28 -10.70 -3.12 -1.38
C GLN A 28 -10.33 -2.07 -0.31
N PHE A 29 -9.23 -2.27 0.42
CA PHE A 29 -8.72 -1.28 1.36
C PHE A 29 -8.26 0.01 0.65
N ALA A 30 -7.54 -0.11 -0.47
CA ALA A 30 -7.09 1.04 -1.25
C ALA A 30 -8.27 1.85 -1.84
N GLU A 31 -9.35 1.16 -2.23
CA GLU A 31 -10.57 1.79 -2.75
C GLU A 31 -11.35 2.50 -1.66
N VAL A 32 -11.57 1.85 -0.53
CA VAL A 32 -12.30 2.44 0.61
C VAL A 32 -11.58 3.66 1.19
N ALA A 33 -10.26 3.76 1.03
CA ALA A 33 -9.51 4.94 1.43
C ALA A 33 -9.95 6.24 0.71
N TYR A 34 -10.64 6.13 -0.44
CA TYR A 34 -11.23 7.29 -1.14
C TYR A 34 -12.61 7.68 -0.62
N SER A 35 -13.15 6.96 0.36
CA SER A 35 -14.48 7.24 0.87
C SER A 35 -14.59 8.64 1.47
N ALA A 36 -15.66 9.36 1.12
CA ALA A 36 -16.03 10.60 1.79
C ALA A 36 -16.65 10.34 3.18
N VAL A 37 -17.04 9.09 3.47
CA VAL A 37 -17.57 8.69 4.77
C VAL A 37 -16.42 8.35 5.70
N PRO A 38 -16.38 8.90 6.93
CA PRO A 38 -15.34 8.57 7.90
C PRO A 38 -15.22 7.06 8.14
N MET A 39 -13.98 6.57 8.26
CA MET A 39 -13.70 5.14 8.41
C MET A 39 -14.34 4.53 9.65
N GLU A 40 -14.46 5.31 10.73
CA GLU A 40 -15.15 4.91 11.97
C GLU A 40 -16.60 4.53 11.70
N ILE A 41 -17.27 5.28 10.83
CA ILE A 41 -18.66 5.03 10.43
C ILE A 41 -18.74 3.79 9.54
N LEU A 42 -17.86 3.69 8.54
CA LEU A 42 -17.85 2.54 7.62
C LEU A 42 -17.62 1.23 8.36
N ILE A 43 -16.64 1.18 9.27
CA ILE A 43 -16.34 -0.03 10.05
C ILE A 43 -17.46 -0.32 11.05
N LYS A 44 -17.97 0.68 11.75
CA LYS A 44 -19.09 0.53 12.70
C LYS A 44 -20.35 -0.04 12.06
N TYR A 45 -20.67 0.43 10.85
CA TYR A 45 -21.87 0.04 10.13
C TYR A 45 -21.60 -0.93 8.97
N PHE A 46 -20.46 -1.62 8.99
CA PHE A 46 -20.04 -2.52 7.91
C PHE A 46 -21.08 -3.60 7.63
N THR A 47 -21.60 -4.27 8.66
CA THR A 47 -22.59 -5.35 8.51
C THR A 47 -23.84 -4.93 7.73
N PRO A 48 -24.54 -3.82 8.07
CA PRO A 48 -25.65 -3.35 7.25
C PRO A 48 -25.22 -2.86 5.86
N LEU A 49 -24.06 -2.21 5.71
CA LEU A 49 -23.56 -1.72 4.42
C LEU A 49 -23.12 -2.84 3.46
N ARG A 50 -22.93 -4.05 3.95
CA ARG A 50 -22.58 -5.25 3.17
C ARG A 50 -23.80 -6.03 2.66
N GLN A 51 -25.02 -5.67 3.03
CA GLN A 51 -26.21 -6.37 2.55
C GLN A 51 -26.36 -6.25 1.02
N PRO A 52 -27.04 -7.20 0.35
CA PRO A 52 -27.31 -7.12 -1.08
C PRO A 52 -27.93 -5.78 -1.49
N GLY A 53 -27.36 -5.14 -2.53
CA GLY A 53 -27.77 -3.82 -3.01
C GLY A 53 -27.17 -2.63 -2.26
N TYR A 54 -26.34 -2.86 -1.25
CA TYR A 54 -25.65 -1.79 -0.52
C TYR A 54 -24.20 -1.59 -1.00
N PRO A 55 -23.59 -0.41 -0.73
CA PRO A 55 -22.28 -0.04 -1.32
C PRO A 55 -21.11 -0.98 -1.03
N LEU A 56 -21.15 -1.72 0.08
CA LEU A 56 -20.05 -2.61 0.50
C LEU A 56 -20.40 -4.10 0.35
N GLU A 57 -21.38 -4.46 -0.48
CA GLU A 57 -21.84 -5.84 -0.67
C GLU A 57 -20.69 -6.83 -0.97
N THR A 58 -19.68 -6.40 -1.75
CA THR A 58 -18.57 -7.25 -2.17
C THR A 58 -17.27 -7.05 -1.40
N TYR A 59 -17.27 -6.23 -0.35
CA TYR A 59 -16.06 -5.84 0.39
C TYR A 59 -15.74 -6.80 1.54
N ASP A 60 -15.53 -8.06 1.22
CA ASP A 60 -15.22 -9.10 2.24
C ASP A 60 -13.93 -8.83 3.03
N ALA A 61 -13.01 -8.05 2.47
CA ALA A 61 -11.76 -7.73 3.14
C ALA A 61 -11.92 -6.93 4.44
N LEU A 62 -13.00 -6.14 4.54
CA LEU A 62 -13.30 -5.33 5.73
C LEU A 62 -13.99 -6.12 6.84
N HIS A 63 -14.36 -7.37 6.59
CA HIS A 63 -14.94 -8.23 7.60
C HIS A 63 -13.94 -8.54 8.72
N ASP A 64 -14.40 -8.55 9.96
CA ASP A 64 -13.55 -8.76 11.15
C ASP A 64 -12.36 -7.79 11.25
N THR A 65 -12.57 -6.57 10.79
CA THR A 65 -11.60 -5.49 10.81
C THR A 65 -11.89 -4.51 11.94
N VAL A 66 -10.86 -4.15 12.68
CA VAL A 66 -10.91 -3.12 13.74
C VAL A 66 -10.11 -1.91 13.28
N LEU A 67 -10.70 -0.72 13.38
CA LEU A 67 -9.99 0.52 13.11
C LEU A 67 -8.99 0.78 14.24
N VAL A 68 -7.73 0.95 13.88
CA VAL A 68 -6.66 1.32 14.81
C VAL A 68 -6.48 2.83 14.85
N ASP A 69 -6.48 3.46 13.68
CA ASP A 69 -6.34 4.90 13.52
C ASP A 69 -6.89 5.37 12.17
N SER A 70 -7.32 6.63 12.10
CA SER A 70 -7.78 7.28 10.87
C SER A 70 -7.48 8.76 10.95
N PHE A 71 -6.79 9.31 9.97
CA PHE A 71 -6.38 10.70 9.97
C PHE A 71 -6.21 11.24 8.54
N HIS A 72 -6.03 12.55 8.43
CA HIS A 72 -5.77 13.23 7.18
C HIS A 72 -4.46 13.99 7.29
N GLY A 73 -3.68 13.98 6.22
CA GLY A 73 -2.54 14.88 6.09
C GLY A 73 -2.98 16.35 6.20
N THR A 74 -2.17 17.16 6.85
CA THR A 74 -2.51 18.57 7.15
C THR A 74 -2.42 19.47 5.92
N SER A 75 -1.49 19.19 4.99
CA SER A 75 -1.21 20.03 3.82
C SER A 75 -2.18 19.81 2.67
N ALA A 76 -2.53 18.55 2.37
CA ALA A 76 -3.37 18.19 1.22
C ALA A 76 -4.63 17.38 1.62
N GLY A 77 -4.87 17.22 2.91
CA GLY A 77 -6.02 16.46 3.39
C GLY A 77 -6.00 14.99 2.94
N LEU A 78 -4.81 14.41 2.71
CA LEU A 78 -4.68 13.02 2.22
C LEU A 78 -5.22 12.04 3.25
N PRO A 79 -6.32 11.30 2.94
CA PRO A 79 -6.88 10.34 3.88
C PRO A 79 -6.01 9.11 4.02
N ILE A 80 -5.82 8.68 5.26
CA ILE A 80 -5.11 7.46 5.61
C ILE A 80 -5.87 6.77 6.74
N PHE A 81 -5.95 5.46 6.69
CA PHE A 81 -6.42 4.70 7.83
C PHE A 81 -5.59 3.44 8.05
N ILE A 82 -5.55 3.02 9.29
CA ILE A 82 -4.84 1.85 9.78
C ILE A 82 -5.87 0.94 10.43
N ALA A 83 -5.93 -0.30 9.98
CA ALA A 83 -6.90 -1.25 10.44
C ALA A 83 -6.27 -2.62 10.71
N TYR A 84 -6.68 -3.28 11.79
CA TYR A 84 -6.26 -4.62 12.14
C TYR A 84 -7.28 -5.65 11.69
N ARG A 85 -6.83 -6.66 10.96
CA ARG A 85 -7.63 -7.82 10.50
C ARG A 85 -7.32 -9.03 11.36
N SER A 86 -8.23 -9.34 12.26
CA SER A 86 -8.06 -10.39 13.28
C SER A 86 -7.76 -11.79 12.71
N PRO A 87 -8.49 -12.29 11.68
CA PRO A 87 -8.30 -13.67 11.21
C PRO A 87 -6.90 -13.99 10.71
N LEU A 88 -6.19 -12.98 10.19
CA LEU A 88 -4.87 -13.14 9.57
C LEU A 88 -3.74 -12.50 10.37
N GLY A 89 -4.05 -11.76 11.43
CA GLY A 89 -3.05 -10.98 12.17
C GLY A 89 -2.41 -9.90 11.29
N GLN A 90 -3.19 -9.29 10.39
CA GLN A 90 -2.72 -8.28 9.45
C GLN A 90 -3.04 -6.88 9.96
N LEU A 91 -2.04 -6.00 9.97
CA LEU A 91 -2.21 -4.56 10.12
C LEU A 91 -2.15 -3.93 8.73
N VAL A 92 -3.27 -3.42 8.24
CA VAL A 92 -3.36 -2.81 6.91
C VAL A 92 -3.28 -1.29 7.04
N VAL A 93 -2.35 -0.68 6.32
CA VAL A 93 -2.23 0.77 6.18
C VAL A 93 -2.67 1.13 4.77
N ALA A 94 -3.80 1.79 4.65
CA ALA A 94 -4.35 2.19 3.36
C ALA A 94 -4.26 3.69 3.18
N VAL A 95 -3.61 4.10 2.09
CA VAL A 95 -3.40 5.49 1.73
C VAL A 95 -4.25 5.84 0.53
N SER A 96 -5.08 6.85 0.65
CA SER A 96 -5.87 7.37 -0.46
C SER A 96 -4.96 8.00 -1.52
N GLY A 97 -5.41 7.96 -2.77
CA GLY A 97 -4.89 8.86 -3.80
C GLY A 97 -5.66 10.16 -3.84
N THR A 98 -5.42 10.96 -4.89
CA THR A 98 -6.21 12.16 -5.14
C THR A 98 -7.35 11.85 -6.11
N SER A 99 -8.54 12.41 -5.86
CA SER A 99 -9.69 12.31 -6.77
C SER A 99 -9.44 13.01 -8.12
N SER A 100 -8.48 13.95 -8.16
CA SER A 100 -8.06 14.69 -9.35
C SER A 100 -6.79 14.14 -10.00
N VAL A 101 -6.65 12.81 -10.09
CA VAL A 101 -5.44 12.13 -10.59
C VAL A 101 -4.94 12.68 -11.93
N LYS A 102 -5.84 12.99 -12.88
CA LYS A 102 -5.44 13.55 -14.19
C LYS A 102 -4.80 14.94 -14.07
N GLN A 103 -5.35 15.83 -13.27
CA GLN A 103 -4.79 17.17 -13.05
C GLN A 103 -3.49 17.09 -12.24
N ALA A 104 -3.48 16.33 -11.15
CA ALA A 104 -2.28 16.15 -10.34
C ALA A 104 -1.12 15.53 -11.14
N LEU A 105 -1.38 14.57 -12.03
CA LEU A 105 -0.35 13.97 -12.90
C LEU A 105 0.10 14.90 -14.03
N GLN A 106 -0.77 15.80 -14.54
CA GLN A 106 -0.42 16.78 -15.57
C GLN A 106 0.37 17.97 -15.00
N ASP A 107 0.07 18.38 -13.77
CA ASP A 107 0.79 19.46 -13.06
C ASP A 107 2.08 18.98 -12.38
N LEU A 108 2.32 17.68 -12.32
CA LEU A 108 3.55 17.07 -11.85
C LEU A 108 4.69 17.34 -12.87
N ARG A 109 5.08 18.61 -13.03
CA ARG A 109 6.43 18.92 -13.52
C ARG A 109 7.39 18.12 -12.64
N VAL A 110 8.20 17.28 -13.29
CA VAL A 110 9.04 16.24 -12.67
C VAL A 110 10.16 16.88 -11.82
N LEU A 111 9.77 17.69 -10.84
CA LEU A 111 10.70 18.19 -9.84
C LEU A 111 11.04 17.05 -8.89
N ARG A 112 12.32 16.80 -8.74
CA ARG A 112 12.85 15.82 -7.81
C ARG A 112 13.70 16.51 -6.77
N CYS A 113 13.65 15.97 -5.56
CA CYS A 113 14.55 16.36 -4.48
C CYS A 113 15.41 15.15 -4.05
N PRO A 114 16.63 15.38 -3.54
CA PRO A 114 17.44 14.31 -2.98
C PRO A 114 16.69 13.61 -1.83
N HIS A 115 16.77 12.28 -1.82
CA HIS A 115 16.30 11.51 -0.67
C HIS A 115 17.27 11.67 0.52
N PRO A 116 16.80 11.80 1.78
CA PRO A 116 17.68 12.03 2.95
C PRO A 116 18.75 10.95 3.18
N SER A 117 18.54 9.73 2.70
CA SER A 117 19.57 8.67 2.74
C SER A 117 20.82 8.98 1.89
N GLY A 118 20.81 10.03 1.06
CA GLY A 118 21.81 10.28 0.04
C GLY A 118 21.75 9.30 -1.15
N ARG A 119 20.75 8.42 -1.20
CA ARG A 119 20.56 7.38 -2.22
C ARG A 119 19.42 7.74 -3.14
N GLY A 120 19.74 8.38 -4.26
CA GLY A 120 18.79 8.77 -5.29
C GLY A 120 17.91 9.97 -4.98
N THR A 121 16.91 10.17 -5.82
CA THR A 121 15.97 11.28 -5.77
C THR A 121 14.53 10.78 -5.75
N VAL A 122 13.67 11.54 -5.10
CA VAL A 122 12.24 11.30 -4.99
C VAL A 122 11.45 12.44 -5.63
N HIS A 123 10.28 12.16 -6.16
CA HIS A 123 9.36 13.18 -6.66
C HIS A 123 8.98 14.15 -5.54
N THR A 124 9.29 15.44 -5.69
CA THR A 124 9.15 16.45 -4.62
C THR A 124 7.74 16.49 -4.05
N GLY A 125 6.70 16.47 -4.90
CA GLY A 125 5.31 16.50 -4.43
C GLY A 125 4.94 15.27 -3.58
N PHE A 126 5.39 14.07 -3.99
CA PHE A 126 5.12 12.85 -3.19
C PHE A 126 5.89 12.88 -1.88
N TRP A 127 7.13 13.37 -1.91
CA TRP A 127 7.94 13.52 -0.71
C TRP A 127 7.30 14.48 0.29
N THR A 128 6.82 15.64 -0.18
CA THR A 128 6.13 16.62 0.69
C THR A 128 4.90 16.03 1.34
N LEU A 129 4.05 15.33 0.58
CA LEU A 129 2.85 14.67 1.09
C LEU A 129 3.18 13.54 2.06
N TYR A 130 4.23 12.77 1.76
CA TYR A 130 4.70 11.72 2.65
C TYR A 130 5.21 12.29 3.99
N GLN A 131 6.02 13.34 3.96
CA GLN A 131 6.53 14.00 5.19
C GLN A 131 5.40 14.53 6.07
N ASP A 132 4.32 15.02 5.46
CA ASP A 132 3.14 15.52 6.18
C ASP A 132 2.43 14.43 7.00
N ILE A 133 2.48 13.19 6.55
CA ILE A 133 1.75 12.07 7.18
C ILE A 133 2.66 11.09 7.93
N LYS A 134 3.97 11.12 7.70
CA LYS A 134 4.95 10.13 8.16
C LYS A 134 4.84 9.84 9.65
N THR A 135 4.88 10.88 10.48
CA THR A 135 4.89 10.73 11.94
C THR A 135 3.62 10.06 12.44
N GLN A 136 2.45 10.49 11.95
CA GLN A 136 1.17 9.91 12.35
C GLN A 136 1.04 8.47 11.87
N ALA A 137 1.45 8.17 10.61
CA ALA A 137 1.42 6.83 10.07
C ALA A 137 2.29 5.86 10.89
N ILE A 138 3.52 6.25 11.22
CA ILE A 138 4.42 5.44 12.04
C ILE A 138 3.84 5.25 13.45
N THR A 139 3.32 6.30 14.08
CA THR A 139 2.69 6.21 15.41
C THR A 139 1.48 5.27 15.40
N GLY A 140 0.62 5.37 14.39
CA GLY A 140 -0.53 4.48 14.24
C GLY A 140 -0.14 3.02 14.00
N ILE A 141 0.91 2.76 13.23
CA ILE A 141 1.46 1.41 13.06
C ILE A 141 2.01 0.88 14.39
N GLN A 142 2.77 1.69 15.13
CA GLN A 142 3.31 1.32 16.44
C GLN A 142 2.19 0.97 17.43
N LYS A 143 1.13 1.78 17.46
CA LYS A 143 -0.07 1.51 18.23
C LYS A 143 -0.70 0.17 17.85
N GLY A 144 -0.89 -0.08 16.54
CA GLY A 144 -1.44 -1.34 16.07
C GLY A 144 -0.61 -2.56 16.49
N VAL A 145 0.71 -2.45 16.39
CA VAL A 145 1.63 -3.53 16.80
C VAL A 145 1.65 -3.73 18.32
N ALA A 146 1.44 -2.68 19.10
CA ALA A 146 1.37 -2.76 20.56
C ALA A 146 0.05 -3.37 21.04
N ASP A 147 -1.07 -3.01 20.39
CA ASP A 147 -2.42 -3.36 20.85
C ASP A 147 -2.90 -4.72 20.31
N TYR A 148 -2.31 -5.23 19.22
CA TYR A 148 -2.78 -6.42 18.51
C TYR A 148 -1.65 -7.41 18.19
N PRO A 149 -1.93 -8.72 18.09
CA PRO A 149 -0.96 -9.73 17.71
C PRO A 149 -0.67 -9.68 16.19
N VAL A 150 0.01 -8.62 15.76
CA VAL A 150 0.34 -8.38 14.35
C VAL A 150 1.44 -9.34 13.90
N ARG A 151 1.16 -10.06 12.81
CA ARG A 151 2.10 -10.95 12.11
C ARG A 151 2.58 -10.37 10.80
N GLU A 152 1.79 -9.47 10.21
CA GLU A 152 2.03 -8.90 8.90
C GLU A 152 1.52 -7.47 8.83
N ILE A 153 2.34 -6.57 8.25
CA ILE A 153 1.95 -5.21 7.87
C ILE A 153 1.74 -5.19 6.36
N VAL A 154 0.55 -4.77 5.93
CA VAL A 154 0.21 -4.59 4.51
C VAL A 154 0.06 -3.10 4.23
N LEU A 155 0.93 -2.55 3.40
CA LEU A 155 0.86 -1.18 2.93
C LEU A 155 0.18 -1.15 1.57
N THR A 156 -0.88 -0.37 1.41
CA THR A 156 -1.62 -0.33 0.15
C THR A 156 -2.08 1.06 -0.22
N GLY A 157 -2.31 1.29 -1.50
CA GLY A 157 -2.85 2.52 -2.04
C GLY A 157 -2.95 2.49 -3.56
N HIS A 158 -3.81 3.32 -4.10
CA HIS A 158 -3.99 3.50 -5.53
C HIS A 158 -3.39 4.83 -5.97
N SER A 159 -2.79 4.86 -7.17
CA SER A 159 -2.19 6.05 -7.76
C SER A 159 -1.18 6.72 -6.81
N LEU A 160 -1.38 7.99 -6.44
CA LEU A 160 -0.57 8.72 -5.47
C LEU A 160 -0.42 7.96 -4.14
N GLY A 161 -1.51 7.38 -3.62
CA GLY A 161 -1.48 6.59 -2.39
C GLY A 161 -0.54 5.40 -2.47
N GLY A 162 -0.40 4.78 -3.66
CA GLY A 162 0.58 3.73 -3.90
C GLY A 162 2.02 4.23 -3.80
N SER A 163 2.32 5.43 -4.33
CA SER A 163 3.65 6.06 -4.19
C SER A 163 3.99 6.40 -2.74
N ILE A 164 3.00 6.90 -1.98
CA ILE A 164 3.17 7.19 -0.55
C ILE A 164 3.38 5.90 0.24
N ALA A 165 2.65 4.82 -0.08
CA ALA A 165 2.84 3.51 0.55
C ALA A 165 4.27 2.96 0.32
N TYR A 166 4.86 3.19 -0.85
CA TYR A 166 6.28 2.86 -1.11
C TYR A 166 7.25 3.66 -0.24
N LEU A 167 7.03 4.98 -0.09
CA LEU A 167 7.89 5.82 0.75
C LEU A 167 7.81 5.41 2.22
N LEU A 168 6.60 5.09 2.70
CA LEU A 168 6.41 4.56 4.05
C LEU A 168 7.09 3.20 4.22
N CYS A 169 7.00 2.32 3.23
CA CYS A 169 7.69 1.04 3.25
C CYS A 169 9.21 1.20 3.31
N LEU A 170 9.76 2.13 2.52
CA LEU A 170 11.18 2.42 2.50
C LEU A 170 11.68 2.82 3.89
N ASP A 171 10.94 3.69 4.59
CA ASP A 171 11.29 4.08 5.96
C ASP A 171 11.15 2.92 6.96
N LEU A 172 10.10 2.09 6.84
CA LEU A 172 9.95 0.91 7.70
C LEU A 172 11.09 -0.10 7.51
N LEU A 173 11.56 -0.27 6.29
CA LEU A 173 12.70 -1.14 5.98
C LEU A 173 14.02 -0.54 6.42
N ALA A 174 14.18 0.79 6.36
CA ALA A 174 15.40 1.49 6.78
C ALA A 174 15.54 1.55 8.31
N ASP A 175 14.44 1.71 9.03
CA ASP A 175 14.40 1.77 10.51
C ASP A 175 14.00 0.43 11.13
N HIS A 176 14.72 -0.62 10.74
CA HIS A 176 14.41 -1.99 11.14
C HIS A 176 14.57 -2.29 12.63
N GLN A 177 15.20 -1.43 13.42
CA GLN A 177 15.41 -1.70 14.85
C GLN A 177 14.11 -1.70 15.67
N ILE A 178 13.07 -0.99 15.22
CA ILE A 178 11.79 -0.87 15.93
C ILE A 178 10.89 -2.10 15.66
N TRP A 179 10.96 -2.68 14.47
CA TRP A 179 10.03 -3.70 13.98
C TRP A 179 10.56 -5.13 14.10
N LEU A 180 11.89 -5.29 14.19
CA LEU A 180 12.59 -6.57 14.17
C LEU A 180 12.32 -7.47 15.38
N LYS A 181 11.86 -6.91 16.49
CA LYS A 181 11.64 -7.70 17.72
C LYS A 181 10.57 -8.79 17.57
N ASN A 182 9.66 -8.65 16.60
CA ASN A 182 8.45 -9.48 16.50
C ASN A 182 8.36 -10.33 15.22
N HIS A 183 9.38 -10.38 14.36
CA HIS A 183 9.31 -11.11 13.08
C HIS A 183 8.07 -10.79 12.24
N ILE A 184 7.74 -9.51 12.10
CA ILE A 184 6.55 -9.06 11.37
C ILE A 184 6.88 -9.05 9.87
N ASN A 185 6.07 -9.72 9.06
CA ASN A 185 6.20 -9.66 7.61
C ASN A 185 5.72 -8.30 7.08
N ILE A 186 6.38 -7.78 6.05
CA ILE A 186 5.98 -6.52 5.39
C ILE A 186 5.58 -6.83 3.95
N LYS A 187 4.41 -6.36 3.55
CA LYS A 187 3.94 -6.43 2.17
C LYS A 187 3.54 -5.06 1.66
N VAL A 188 3.93 -4.76 0.42
CA VAL A 188 3.44 -3.59 -0.31
C VAL A 188 2.60 -4.05 -1.48
N VAL A 189 1.38 -3.56 -1.56
CA VAL A 189 0.46 -3.84 -2.67
C VAL A 189 -0.06 -2.52 -3.22
N SER A 190 0.47 -2.09 -4.36
CA SER A 190 0.12 -0.81 -4.97
C SER A 190 -0.63 -0.99 -6.27
N PHE A 191 -1.57 -0.09 -6.57
CA PHE A 191 -2.40 -0.10 -7.75
C PHE A 191 -2.14 1.14 -8.60
N GLY A 192 -1.53 0.97 -9.79
CA GLY A 192 -1.21 2.05 -10.71
C GLY A 192 -0.38 3.20 -10.11
N PRO A 193 0.65 2.94 -9.29
CA PRO A 193 1.44 4.01 -8.71
C PRO A 193 2.23 4.74 -9.80
N PRO A 194 2.30 6.07 -9.77
CA PRO A 194 3.21 6.80 -10.63
C PRO A 194 4.67 6.59 -10.17
N ARG A 195 5.61 6.98 -11.04
CA ARG A 195 7.04 6.85 -10.74
C ARG A 195 7.43 7.68 -9.51
N THR A 196 7.78 7.01 -8.42
CA THR A 196 8.04 7.64 -7.12
C THR A 196 9.44 8.25 -7.04
N GLY A 197 10.45 7.58 -7.60
CA GLY A 197 11.85 7.99 -7.55
C GLY A 197 12.63 7.65 -8.81
N ASP A 198 13.95 7.81 -8.75
CA ASP A 198 14.89 7.41 -9.80
C ASP A 198 15.42 5.99 -9.60
N ALA A 199 16.30 5.54 -10.51
CA ALA A 199 16.89 4.21 -10.43
C ALA A 199 17.68 3.98 -9.15
N ALA A 200 18.40 5.00 -8.67
CA ALA A 200 19.22 4.89 -7.46
C ALA A 200 18.34 4.72 -6.19
N LEU A 201 17.17 5.35 -6.15
CA LEU A 201 16.20 5.11 -5.06
C LEU A 201 15.61 3.71 -5.12
N VAL A 202 15.37 3.18 -6.33
CA VAL A 202 14.90 1.80 -6.54
C VAL A 202 15.95 0.80 -6.07
N GLU A 203 17.21 0.99 -6.43
CA GLU A 203 18.32 0.15 -5.97
C GLU A 203 18.41 0.15 -4.44
N TYR A 204 18.31 1.32 -3.82
CA TYR A 204 18.29 1.45 -2.36
C TYR A 204 17.12 0.68 -1.72
N PHE A 205 15.92 0.78 -2.28
CA PHE A 205 14.76 0.02 -1.82
C PHE A 205 14.98 -1.49 -1.95
N GLN A 206 15.57 -1.95 -3.06
CA GLN A 206 15.89 -3.36 -3.28
C GLN A 206 16.96 -3.88 -2.30
N GLU A 207 17.97 -3.09 -2.00
CA GLU A 207 18.98 -3.42 -0.99
C GLU A 207 18.36 -3.60 0.39
N LEU A 208 17.48 -2.67 0.82
CA LEU A 208 16.78 -2.75 2.10
C LEU A 208 15.85 -3.97 2.18
N SER A 209 15.06 -4.20 1.13
CA SER A 209 14.13 -5.34 1.07
C SER A 209 14.87 -6.68 1.09
N THR A 210 15.99 -6.78 0.36
CA THR A 210 16.85 -7.96 0.36
C THR A 210 17.50 -8.18 1.72
N SER A 211 17.96 -7.11 2.38
CA SER A 211 18.52 -7.18 3.73
C SER A 211 17.48 -7.65 4.74
N TYR A 212 16.24 -7.15 4.62
CA TYR A 212 15.13 -7.59 5.46
C TYR A 212 14.81 -9.08 5.27
N GLN A 213 14.74 -9.53 4.01
CA GLN A 213 14.54 -10.96 3.68
C GLN A 213 15.68 -11.85 4.19
N LYS A 214 16.93 -11.41 4.11
CA LYS A 214 18.07 -12.15 4.67
C LYS A 214 18.00 -12.31 6.18
N ALA A 215 17.51 -11.27 6.88
CA ALA A 215 17.41 -11.27 8.34
C ALA A 215 16.21 -12.08 8.86
N HIS A 216 15.07 -12.10 8.12
CA HIS A 216 13.77 -12.58 8.60
C HIS A 216 13.17 -13.73 7.78
N GLY A 217 13.82 -14.12 6.68
CA GLY A 217 13.34 -15.16 5.77
C GLY A 217 12.80 -14.58 4.45
N GLN A 218 12.81 -15.39 3.39
CA GLN A 218 12.44 -14.98 2.04
C GLN A 218 11.00 -14.45 1.92
N ASP A 219 10.11 -14.94 2.77
CA ASP A 219 8.71 -14.52 2.79
C ASP A 219 8.44 -13.28 3.66
N ALA A 220 9.45 -12.80 4.40
CA ALA A 220 9.31 -11.66 5.29
C ALA A 220 8.98 -10.34 4.58
N PHE A 221 9.39 -10.21 3.32
CA PHE A 221 9.05 -9.07 2.48
C PHE A 221 8.50 -9.50 1.12
N LYS A 222 7.39 -8.89 0.70
CA LYS A 222 6.82 -9.08 -0.65
C LYS A 222 6.28 -7.77 -1.19
N GLU A 223 6.51 -7.56 -2.48
CA GLU A 223 6.04 -6.42 -3.23
C GLU A 223 5.14 -6.85 -4.38
N TYR A 224 4.03 -6.15 -4.56
CA TYR A 224 3.11 -6.35 -5.67
C TYR A 224 2.68 -4.99 -6.24
N SER A 225 3.07 -4.72 -7.48
CA SER A 225 2.59 -3.57 -8.25
C SER A 225 1.57 -4.06 -9.28
N VAL A 226 0.32 -3.64 -9.11
CA VAL A 226 -0.77 -3.98 -10.03
C VAL A 226 -0.95 -2.80 -10.98
N LYS A 227 -0.77 -3.04 -12.28
CA LYS A 227 -0.91 -2.01 -13.33
C LYS A 227 -2.07 -2.38 -14.25
N GLY A 228 -2.83 -1.36 -14.68
CA GLY A 228 -3.81 -1.53 -15.75
C GLY A 228 -3.11 -1.79 -17.09
N TYR A 229 -3.78 -2.48 -18.02
CA TYR A 229 -3.23 -2.81 -19.34
C TYR A 229 -2.77 -1.60 -20.17
N ASN A 230 -3.35 -0.41 -19.90
CA ASN A 230 -3.03 0.85 -20.58
C ASN A 230 -2.13 1.78 -19.77
N ASP A 231 -1.68 1.39 -18.58
CA ASP A 231 -0.70 2.15 -17.84
C ASP A 231 0.66 2.00 -18.54
N GLY A 232 1.09 3.06 -19.21
CA GLY A 232 2.39 3.08 -19.88
C GLY A 232 3.50 2.59 -18.96
N ARG A 233 4.55 1.99 -19.55
CA ARG A 233 5.71 1.44 -18.83
C ARG A 233 6.28 2.46 -17.84
N GLN A 234 5.82 2.44 -16.62
CA GLN A 234 6.45 3.14 -15.52
C GLN A 234 7.07 2.06 -14.64
N LEU A 235 8.38 1.98 -14.70
CA LEU A 235 9.18 1.27 -13.72
C LEU A 235 9.19 2.13 -12.44
N ILE A 236 9.05 1.47 -11.31
CA ILE A 236 9.32 2.08 -10.01
C ILE A 236 10.65 2.79 -10.08
#